data_83f69cb7447447f076b593d3bc009ad2
#
_entry.id   83f69cb7447447f076b593d3bc009ad2
#
_cell.length_a   1.000
_cell.length_b   1.000
_cell.length_c   1.000
_cell.angle_alpha   90.00
_cell.angle_beta   90.00
_cell.angle_gamma   90.00
#
_symmetry.space_group_name_H-M   'P 1'
#
loop_
_entity.id
_entity.type
_entity.pdbx_description
1 polymer ?
#
loop_
_entity_poly.entity_id
_entity_poly.type
_entity_poly.pdbx_seq_one_letter_code
_entity_poly.pdbx_strand_id
1 'polypeptide(L)'
;NYCLLLQRRYIQRLKAIRATLEHSDFFKSHEIIGSSLLFVHDKNNASVWLIDFAKTDQCPNSVNITHRMTWEVGNHEDGYLIGLNNIIDIFSSIASETEEFGKCDDDQLRKGSTSSSTE
;
A
#
# COMPACT_ATOMS: atom_id res chain seq x y z
N ASN A 1 3.67 9.30 -17.14
CA ASN A 1 4.05 9.94 -15.89
C ASN A 1 4.74 8.94 -14.96
N TYR A 2 6.02 9.21 -14.65
CA TYR A 2 6.86 8.35 -13.81
C TYR A 2 6.30 8.18 -12.39
N CYS A 3 5.82 9.26 -11.78
CA CYS A 3 5.26 9.23 -10.43
C CYS A 3 4.01 8.35 -10.34
N LEU A 4 3.15 8.38 -11.33
CA LEU A 4 1.95 7.54 -11.39
C LEU A 4 2.32 6.06 -11.52
N LEU A 5 3.30 5.73 -12.37
CA LEU A 5 3.78 4.36 -12.53
C LEU A 5 4.37 3.81 -11.23
N LEU A 6 5.16 4.63 -10.52
CA LEU A 6 5.74 4.28 -9.24
C LEU A 6 4.66 4.00 -8.18
N GLN A 7 3.67 4.88 -8.08
CA GLN A 7 2.55 4.72 -7.16
C GLN A 7 1.76 3.44 -7.43
N ARG A 8 1.46 3.14 -8.69
CA ARG A 8 0.77 1.91 -9.08
C ARG A 8 1.55 0.65 -8.72
N ARG A 9 2.87 0.67 -8.88
CA ARG A 9 3.73 -0.45 -8.49
C ARG A 9 3.73 -0.67 -6.99
N TYR A 10 3.80 0.39 -6.20
CA TYR A 10 3.68 0.30 -4.76
C TYR A 10 2.34 -0.26 -4.30
N ILE A 11 1.24 0.21 -4.88
CA ILE A 11 -0.11 -0.31 -4.59
C ILE A 11 -0.19 -1.80 -4.90
N GLN A 12 0.31 -2.22 -6.04
CA GLN A 12 0.33 -3.62 -6.45
C GLN A 12 1.12 -4.50 -5.46
N ARG A 13 2.29 -4.05 -5.03
CA ARG A 13 3.11 -4.76 -4.03
C ARG A 13 2.44 -4.82 -2.67
N LEU A 14 1.84 -3.74 -2.22
CA LEU A 14 1.10 -3.69 -0.94
C LEU A 14 -0.09 -4.64 -0.95
N LYS A 15 -0.85 -4.69 -2.03
CA LYS A 15 -1.97 -5.64 -2.19
C LYS A 15 -1.49 -7.09 -2.22
N ALA A 16 -0.35 -7.37 -2.84
CA ALA A 16 0.26 -8.70 -2.84
C ALA A 16 0.71 -9.13 -1.44
N ILE A 17 1.31 -8.21 -0.67
CA ILE A 17 1.66 -8.44 0.74
C ILE A 17 0.41 -8.74 1.54
N ARG A 18 -0.65 -7.95 1.41
CA ARG A 18 -1.91 -8.17 2.10
C ARG A 18 -2.49 -9.55 1.82
N ALA A 19 -2.56 -9.95 0.56
CA ALA A 19 -3.06 -11.27 0.16
C ALA A 19 -2.22 -12.40 0.76
N THR A 20 -0.90 -12.27 0.75
CA THR A 20 0.02 -13.24 1.35
C THR A 20 -0.21 -13.37 2.85
N LEU A 21 -0.34 -12.27 3.57
CA LEU A 21 -0.59 -12.26 5.00
C LEU A 21 -1.95 -12.88 5.36
N GLU A 22 -2.98 -12.58 4.60
CA GLU A 22 -4.33 -13.12 4.81
C GLU A 22 -4.38 -14.65 4.69
N HIS A 23 -3.47 -15.25 3.93
CA HIS A 23 -3.36 -16.70 3.73
C HIS A 23 -2.27 -17.36 4.59
N SER A 24 -1.56 -16.59 5.40
CA SER A 24 -0.47 -17.10 6.24
C SER A 24 -0.99 -17.61 7.58
N ASP A 25 -0.78 -18.89 7.86
CA ASP A 25 -1.11 -19.47 9.17
C ASP A 25 -0.22 -18.90 10.28
N PHE A 26 1.03 -18.61 9.98
CA PHE A 26 1.93 -17.91 10.89
C PHE A 26 1.38 -16.56 11.31
N PHE A 27 0.95 -15.76 10.34
CA PHE A 27 0.42 -14.42 10.60
C PHE A 27 -0.83 -14.46 11.49
N LYS A 28 -1.73 -15.41 11.28
CA LYS A 28 -2.96 -15.56 12.08
C LYS A 28 -2.70 -15.85 13.56
N SER A 29 -1.57 -16.45 13.89
CA SER A 29 -1.24 -16.88 15.26
C SER A 29 -0.18 -16.05 15.95
N HIS A 30 0.30 -14.96 15.33
CA HIS A 30 1.38 -14.14 15.86
C HIS A 30 1.00 -12.65 15.86
N GLU A 31 1.33 -11.98 16.95
CA GLU A 31 1.30 -10.52 17.04
C GLU A 31 2.52 -9.95 16.32
N ILE A 32 2.30 -9.01 15.42
CA ILE A 32 3.38 -8.32 14.70
C ILE A 32 3.53 -6.92 15.28
N ILE A 33 4.53 -6.73 16.12
CA ILE A 33 4.78 -5.46 16.81
C ILE A 33 6.16 -4.92 16.41
N GLY A 34 6.23 -3.64 16.08
CA GLY A 34 7.48 -2.97 15.78
C GLY A 34 8.12 -3.34 14.44
N SER A 35 7.43 -4.09 13.58
CA SER A 35 7.88 -4.32 12.21
C SER A 35 7.68 -3.08 11.34
N SER A 36 8.33 -3.05 10.20
CA SER A 36 8.28 -1.92 9.28
C SER A 36 8.04 -2.36 7.85
N LEU A 37 7.45 -1.47 7.07
CA LEU A 37 7.42 -1.57 5.62
C LEU A 37 8.55 -0.73 5.06
N LEU A 38 9.42 -1.34 4.28
CA LEU A 38 10.50 -0.65 3.57
C LEU A 38 10.10 -0.46 2.11
N PHE A 39 9.98 0.79 1.70
CA PHE A 39 9.68 1.17 0.33
C PHE A 39 10.99 1.49 -0.40
N VAL A 40 11.26 0.78 -1.49
CA VAL A 40 12.49 0.93 -2.28
C VAL A 40 12.14 1.08 -3.74
N HIS A 41 12.73 2.04 -4.42
CA HIS A 41 12.57 2.19 -5.86
C HIS A 41 13.86 2.70 -6.52
N ASP A 42 13.98 2.40 -7.79
CA ASP A 42 14.93 3.01 -8.72
C ASP A 42 14.17 3.52 -9.96
N LYS A 43 14.87 3.82 -11.02
CA LYS A 43 14.25 4.33 -12.26
C LYS A 43 13.28 3.34 -12.93
N ASN A 44 13.45 2.04 -12.68
CA ASN A 44 12.75 0.99 -13.42
C ASN A 44 11.84 0.14 -12.54
N ASN A 45 12.13 0.05 -11.25
CA ASN A 45 11.45 -0.88 -10.34
C ASN A 45 11.06 -0.22 -9.03
N ALA A 46 10.00 -0.74 -8.44
CA ALA A 46 9.59 -0.39 -7.08
C ALA A 46 9.17 -1.66 -6.33
N SER A 47 9.50 -1.72 -5.07
CA SER A 47 9.14 -2.85 -4.21
C SER A 47 8.89 -2.39 -2.78
N VAL A 48 8.15 -3.21 -2.05
CA VAL A 48 7.89 -3.03 -0.62
C VAL A 48 8.30 -4.31 0.08
N TRP A 49 9.03 -4.17 1.17
CA TRP A 49 9.53 -5.28 1.98
C TRP A 49 9.03 -5.18 3.40
N LEU A 50 8.67 -6.31 3.98
CA LEU A 50 8.42 -6.43 5.41
C LEU A 50 9.75 -6.70 6.12
N ILE A 51 10.09 -5.87 7.08
CA ILE A 51 11.35 -5.98 7.82
C ILE A 51 11.12 -5.83 9.32
N ASP A 52 12.11 -6.30 10.11
CA ASP A 52 12.20 -6.16 11.56
C ASP A 52 11.10 -6.91 12.33
N PHE A 53 11.23 -8.24 12.34
CA PHE A 53 10.31 -9.14 13.03
C PHE A 53 10.78 -9.54 14.45
N ALA A 54 11.75 -8.85 15.02
CA ALA A 54 12.35 -9.25 16.30
C ALA A 54 11.38 -9.29 17.48
N LYS A 55 10.30 -8.49 17.40
CA LYS A 55 9.27 -8.40 18.44
C LYS A 55 7.96 -9.12 18.04
N THR A 56 8.04 -10.08 17.15
CA THR A 56 6.89 -10.91 16.78
C THR A 56 6.71 -11.99 17.81
N ASP A 57 5.55 -12.07 18.41
CA ASP A 57 5.22 -13.03 19.45
C ASP A 57 4.06 -13.94 19.05
N GLN A 58 4.19 -15.23 19.39
CA GLN A 58 3.11 -16.17 19.23
C GLN A 58 1.97 -15.88 20.20
N CYS A 59 0.73 -15.86 19.70
CA CYS A 59 -0.45 -15.72 20.54
C CYS A 59 -0.63 -16.96 21.44
N PRO A 60 -1.04 -16.79 22.72
CA PRO A 60 -1.21 -17.92 23.62
C PRO A 60 -2.38 -18.82 23.20
N ASN A 61 -2.30 -20.10 23.58
CA ASN A 61 -3.36 -21.11 23.42
C ASN A 61 -3.88 -21.29 21.99
N SER A 62 -3.04 -21.14 20.99
CA SER A 62 -3.43 -21.25 19.57
C SER A 62 -4.55 -20.30 19.15
N VAL A 63 -4.68 -19.18 19.82
CA VAL A 63 -5.64 -18.12 19.46
C VAL A 63 -5.23 -17.51 18.14
N ASN A 64 -6.18 -17.42 17.22
CA ASN A 64 -6.02 -16.69 15.99
C ASN A 64 -6.53 -15.25 16.17
N ILE A 65 -5.74 -14.30 15.71
CA ILE A 65 -6.09 -12.88 15.70
C ILE A 65 -6.44 -12.43 14.29
N THR A 66 -7.23 -11.37 14.18
CA THR A 66 -7.70 -10.89 12.88
C THR A 66 -6.78 -9.87 12.25
N HIS A 67 -5.97 -9.17 13.05
CA HIS A 67 -5.17 -8.00 12.68
C HIS A 67 -6.01 -6.81 12.15
N ARG A 68 -7.33 -6.90 12.30
CA ARG A 68 -8.32 -5.90 11.85
C ARG A 68 -9.10 -5.24 12.98
N MET A 69 -8.79 -5.58 14.21
CA MET A 69 -9.47 -5.03 15.40
C MET A 69 -8.53 -4.10 16.16
N THR A 70 -9.11 -3.11 16.81
CA THR A 70 -8.38 -2.24 17.73
C THR A 70 -7.87 -3.06 18.92
N TRP A 71 -6.64 -2.76 19.35
CA TRP A 71 -6.08 -3.39 20.53
C TRP A 71 -6.89 -3.08 21.78
N GLU A 72 -7.19 -4.11 22.55
CA GLU A 72 -7.74 -4.04 23.89
C GLU A 72 -6.94 -4.99 24.78
N VAL A 73 -6.94 -4.74 26.08
CA VAL A 73 -6.19 -5.58 27.02
C VAL A 73 -6.62 -7.04 26.89
N GLY A 74 -5.70 -7.92 26.56
CA GLY A 74 -5.89 -9.36 26.47
C GLY A 74 -6.37 -9.91 25.13
N ASN A 75 -6.70 -9.06 24.13
CA ASN A 75 -7.15 -9.55 22.83
C ASN A 75 -6.03 -9.89 21.85
N HIS A 76 -4.80 -9.49 22.14
CA HIS A 76 -3.60 -9.68 21.29
C HIS A 76 -3.68 -9.08 19.88
N GLU A 77 -4.69 -8.26 19.60
CA GLU A 77 -4.82 -7.61 18.29
C GLU A 77 -3.77 -6.51 18.11
N ASP A 78 -3.16 -6.46 16.95
CA ASP A 78 -2.08 -5.52 16.63
C ASP A 78 -2.49 -4.44 15.63
N GLY A 79 -3.66 -4.59 14.99
CA GLY A 79 -4.14 -3.65 13.99
C GLY A 79 -3.31 -3.59 12.71
N TYR A 80 -2.46 -4.56 12.46
CA TYR A 80 -1.53 -4.56 11.32
C TYR A 80 -2.24 -4.38 9.97
N LEU A 81 -3.33 -5.11 9.73
CA LEU A 81 -4.11 -5.01 8.50
C LEU A 81 -4.91 -3.71 8.41
N ILE A 82 -5.29 -3.11 9.52
CA ILE A 82 -5.88 -1.76 9.52
C ILE A 82 -4.87 -0.76 8.93
N GLY A 83 -3.64 -0.77 9.44
CA GLY A 83 -2.57 0.10 8.96
C GLY A 83 -2.23 -0.14 7.49
N LEU A 84 -2.10 -1.40 7.10
CA LEU A 84 -1.80 -1.78 5.70
C LEU A 84 -2.90 -1.33 4.74
N ASN A 85 -4.17 -1.54 5.10
CA ASN A 85 -5.31 -1.08 4.30
C ASN A 85 -5.35 0.45 4.18
N ASN A 86 -5.04 1.17 5.26
CA ASN A 86 -4.98 2.63 5.24
C ASN A 86 -3.89 3.14 4.29
N ILE A 87 -2.73 2.52 4.27
CA ILE A 87 -1.63 2.87 3.35
C ILE A 87 -2.05 2.61 1.90
N ILE A 88 -2.68 1.48 1.61
CA ILE A 88 -3.19 1.16 0.27
C ILE A 88 -4.21 2.21 -0.19
N ASP A 89 -5.13 2.61 0.68
CA ASP A 89 -6.15 3.61 0.38
C ASP A 89 -5.52 4.99 0.11
N ILE A 90 -4.54 5.39 0.89
CA ILE A 90 -3.81 6.66 0.70
C ILE A 90 -3.09 6.67 -0.65
N PHE A 91 -2.34 5.64 -0.99
CA PHE A 91 -1.66 5.54 -2.28
C PHE A 91 -2.65 5.50 -3.45
N SER A 92 -3.77 4.82 -3.29
CA SER A 92 -4.82 4.74 -4.31
C SER A 92 -5.47 6.10 -4.57
N SER A 93 -5.72 6.90 -3.52
CA SER A 93 -6.23 8.26 -3.63
C SER A 93 -5.25 9.18 -4.35
N ILE A 94 -3.97 9.13 -3.99
CA ILE A 94 -2.92 9.93 -4.65
C ILE A 94 -2.79 9.55 -6.12
N ALA A 95 -2.84 8.27 -6.47
CA ALA A 95 -2.76 7.81 -7.85
C ALA A 95 -3.96 8.31 -8.68
N SER A 96 -5.17 8.30 -8.13
CA SER A 96 -6.37 8.85 -8.79
C SER A 96 -6.26 10.35 -9.04
N GLU A 97 -5.81 11.12 -8.06
CA GLU A 97 -5.57 12.56 -8.20
C GLU A 97 -4.52 12.87 -9.29
N THR A 98 -3.43 12.11 -9.32
CA THR A 98 -2.39 12.24 -10.33
C THR A 98 -2.92 11.95 -11.75
N GLU A 99 -3.81 10.99 -11.91
CA GLU A 99 -4.48 10.69 -13.19
C GLU A 99 -5.38 11.84 -13.66
N GLU A 100 -6.15 12.42 -12.75
CA GLU A 100 -7.04 13.56 -13.06
C GLU A 100 -6.24 14.77 -13.52
N PHE A 101 -5.17 15.13 -12.81
CA PHE A 101 -4.28 16.24 -13.20
C PHE A 101 -3.60 15.99 -14.55
N GLY A 102 -3.14 14.77 -14.81
CA GLY A 102 -2.54 14.40 -16.09
C GLY A 102 -3.50 14.51 -17.27
N LYS A 103 -4.76 14.19 -17.08
CA LYS A 103 -5.80 14.36 -18.12
C LYS A 103 -6.08 15.83 -18.44
N CYS A 104 -6.09 16.69 -17.44
CA CYS A 104 -6.28 18.13 -17.63
C CYS A 104 -5.16 18.75 -18.47
N ASP A 105 -3.92 18.35 -18.25
CA ASP A 105 -2.77 18.84 -19.00
C ASP A 105 -2.79 18.38 -20.47
N ASP A 106 -3.16 17.12 -20.70
CA ASP A 106 -3.27 16.56 -22.06
C ASP A 106 -4.41 17.20 -22.87
N ASP A 107 -5.54 17.52 -22.24
CA ASP A 107 -6.66 18.19 -22.87
C ASP A 107 -6.33 19.66 -23.23
N GLN A 108 -5.54 20.33 -22.42
CA GLN A 108 -5.07 21.69 -22.72
C GLN A 108 -4.06 21.72 -23.86
N LEU A 109 -3.15 20.76 -23.93
CA LEU A 109 -2.20 20.61 -25.01
C LEU A 109 -2.88 20.31 -26.35
N ARG A 110 -3.94 19.50 -26.37
CA ARG A 110 -4.74 19.21 -27.55
C ARG A 110 -5.52 20.42 -28.06
N LYS A 111 -6.03 21.27 -27.17
CA LYS A 111 -6.73 22.53 -27.54
C LYS A 111 -5.77 23.58 -28.05
N GLY A 112 -4.51 23.60 -27.60
CA GLY A 112 -3.48 24.53 -28.06
C GLY A 112 -2.95 24.22 -29.47
N SER A 113 -3.05 22.96 -29.96
CA SER A 113 -2.55 22.54 -31.27
C SER A 113 -3.55 22.80 -32.44
N THR A 114 -4.79 23.18 -32.16
CA THR A 114 -5.82 23.42 -33.17
C THR A 114 -5.98 24.89 -33.60
N SER A 115 -5.21 25.81 -33.04
CA SER A 115 -5.31 27.27 -33.33
C SER A 115 -4.28 27.80 -34.32
N SER A 116 -3.45 26.97 -34.96
CA SER A 116 -2.37 27.40 -35.85
C SER A 116 -2.57 27.10 -37.34
N SER A 117 -3.79 26.79 -37.81
CA SER A 117 -4.03 26.48 -39.22
C SER A 117 -5.11 27.32 -39.87
N THR A 118 -5.06 28.66 -39.73
CA THR A 118 -5.84 29.57 -40.57
C THR A 118 -4.98 30.73 -41.06
N GLU A 119 -4.22 30.47 -42.11
CA GLU A 119 -3.94 31.40 -43.19
C GLU A 119 -3.54 30.64 -44.44
#